data_35c473a3750859cb03fecabb04d38114
#
_entry.id   35c473a3750859cb03fecabb04d38114
#
_cell.length_a   1.000
_cell.length_b   1.000
_cell.length_c   1.000
_cell.angle_alpha   90.00
_cell.angle_beta   90.00
_cell.angle_gamma   90.00
#
_symmetry.space_group_name_H-M   'P 1'
#
loop_
_entity.id
_entity.type
_entity.pdbx_description
1 polymer ?
#
loop_
_entity_poly.entity_id
_entity_poly.type
_entity_poly.pdbx_seq_one_letter_code
_entity_poly.pdbx_strand_id
1 'polypeptide(L)'
;NNPVPTRAEVSDVANAVLDGTDAVMLSAETAAGKYPLEVVREMVAICTAAETTEVVRLDNDFSGKVFARIDQTIAMGALFTAHHLGAKAIVALTESGSTALWMSRHLIHTPIYALTTKLSTQRKLALYRNVRPLLVDSSADRDEALAQAEAHLKKRGIVETGDVYAITCGEPMGTPGGTNMLKICRVS
;
A
#
# COMPACT_ATOMS: atom_id res chain seq x y z
N ASN A 1 21.57 -13.94 21.38
CA ASN A 1 21.66 -14.09 22.83
C ASN A 1 21.76 -12.77 23.60
N ASN A 2 21.83 -11.63 22.91
CA ASN A 2 21.86 -10.28 23.47
C ASN A 2 20.47 -9.63 23.25
N PRO A 3 19.88 -8.97 24.27
CA PRO A 3 18.59 -8.27 24.09
C PRO A 3 18.71 -6.97 23.26
N VAL A 4 19.93 -6.46 23.09
CA VAL A 4 20.18 -5.21 22.33
C VAL A 4 20.85 -5.58 21.00
N PRO A 5 20.34 -5.10 19.85
CA PRO A 5 20.95 -5.35 18.55
C PRO A 5 22.29 -4.63 18.41
N THR A 6 23.16 -5.17 17.58
CA THR A 6 24.40 -4.51 17.17
C THR A 6 24.10 -3.37 16.18
N ARG A 7 25.05 -2.45 16.01
CA ARG A 7 24.95 -1.39 15.00
C ARG A 7 24.81 -1.94 13.58
N ALA A 8 25.45 -3.07 13.27
CA ALA A 8 25.35 -3.72 11.97
C ALA A 8 23.95 -4.23 11.72
N GLU A 9 23.34 -4.95 12.67
CA GLU A 9 21.97 -5.45 12.56
C GLU A 9 20.94 -4.31 12.40
N VAL A 10 21.09 -3.22 13.15
CA VAL A 10 20.23 -2.01 13.00
C VAL A 10 20.39 -1.42 11.60
N SER A 11 21.63 -1.27 11.10
CA SER A 11 21.89 -0.72 9.77
C SER A 11 21.34 -1.60 8.66
N ASP A 12 21.45 -2.93 8.79
CA ASP A 12 20.95 -3.88 7.79
C ASP A 12 19.43 -3.78 7.65
N VAL A 13 18.70 -3.72 8.76
CA VAL A 13 17.24 -3.55 8.76
C VAL A 13 16.84 -2.18 8.18
N ALA A 14 17.48 -1.10 8.63
CA ALA A 14 17.19 0.24 8.14
C ALA A 14 17.43 0.36 6.63
N ASN A 15 18.55 -0.16 6.13
CA ASN A 15 18.87 -0.15 4.71
C ASN A 15 17.88 -0.98 3.90
N ALA A 16 17.45 -2.15 4.39
CA ALA A 16 16.43 -2.95 3.70
C ALA A 16 15.12 -2.17 3.53
N VAL A 17 14.70 -1.41 4.55
CA VAL A 17 13.51 -0.55 4.45
C VAL A 17 13.72 0.57 3.44
N LEU A 18 14.86 1.28 3.51
CA LEU A 18 15.20 2.38 2.59
C LEU A 18 15.37 1.91 1.14
N ASP A 19 15.84 0.69 0.93
CA ASP A 19 15.92 0.04 -0.40
C ASP A 19 14.54 -0.41 -0.93
N GLY A 20 13.49 -0.26 -0.14
CA GLY A 20 12.11 -0.51 -0.58
C GLY A 20 11.65 -1.96 -0.47
N THR A 21 12.18 -2.73 0.48
CA THR A 21 11.68 -4.09 0.72
C THR A 21 10.20 -4.09 1.12
N ASP A 22 9.48 -5.15 0.77
CA ASP A 22 8.08 -5.32 1.18
C ASP A 22 7.95 -5.78 2.62
N ALA A 23 8.90 -6.60 3.09
CA ALA A 23 8.89 -7.17 4.43
C ALA A 23 10.30 -7.53 4.86
N VAL A 24 10.53 -7.50 6.16
CA VAL A 24 11.73 -8.03 6.82
C VAL A 24 11.35 -9.30 7.57
N MET A 25 12.28 -10.24 7.67
CA MET A 25 12.03 -11.54 8.30
C MET A 25 12.95 -11.74 9.50
N LEU A 26 12.38 -12.22 10.60
CA LEU A 26 13.08 -12.76 11.73
C LEU A 26 13.05 -14.30 11.67
N SER A 27 14.11 -14.96 12.08
CA SER A 27 14.25 -16.41 12.02
C SER A 27 14.53 -16.99 13.43
N ALA A 28 15.75 -17.39 13.69
CA ALA A 28 16.14 -17.98 14.98
C ALA A 28 15.98 -17.01 16.15
N GLU A 29 16.05 -15.72 15.90
CA GLU A 29 15.91 -14.66 16.90
C GLU A 29 14.57 -14.73 17.64
N THR A 30 13.50 -15.12 16.93
CA THR A 30 12.17 -15.29 17.50
C THR A 30 11.78 -16.75 17.70
N ALA A 31 12.30 -17.68 16.89
CA ALA A 31 11.93 -19.09 16.96
C ALA A 31 12.62 -19.84 18.12
N ALA A 32 13.87 -19.47 18.45
CA ALA A 32 14.70 -20.13 19.46
C ALA A 32 15.47 -19.15 20.36
N GLY A 33 15.38 -17.86 20.10
CA GLY A 33 16.04 -16.81 20.86
C GLY A 33 15.47 -16.65 22.29
N LYS A 34 16.26 -16.04 23.16
CA LYS A 34 15.86 -15.78 24.56
C LYS A 34 14.98 -14.53 24.72
N TYR A 35 14.94 -13.65 23.73
CA TYR A 35 14.32 -12.33 23.80
C TYR A 35 13.38 -12.06 22.60
N PRO A 36 12.42 -12.95 22.26
CA PRO A 36 11.63 -12.83 21.04
C PRO A 36 10.78 -11.57 21.00
N LEU A 37 10.26 -11.13 22.13
CA LEU A 37 9.42 -9.93 22.21
C LEU A 37 10.24 -8.65 21.99
N GLU A 38 11.39 -8.56 22.62
CA GLU A 38 12.33 -7.44 22.49
C GLU A 38 12.81 -7.31 21.04
N VAL A 39 13.16 -8.42 20.40
CA VAL A 39 13.59 -8.45 18.99
C VAL A 39 12.51 -7.90 18.08
N VAL A 40 11.24 -8.28 18.26
CA VAL A 40 10.13 -7.74 17.46
C VAL A 40 9.94 -6.25 17.73
N ARG A 41 10.03 -5.80 18.98
CA ARG A 41 9.92 -4.37 19.33
C ARG A 41 11.01 -3.52 18.67
N GLU A 42 12.27 -3.98 18.74
CA GLU A 42 13.40 -3.32 18.11
C GLU A 42 13.25 -3.29 16.60
N MET A 43 12.84 -4.39 15.96
CA MET A 43 12.57 -4.45 14.54
C MET A 43 11.54 -3.40 14.13
N VAL A 44 10.42 -3.30 14.85
CA VAL A 44 9.37 -2.31 14.60
C VAL A 44 9.91 -0.88 14.76
N ALA A 45 10.70 -0.62 15.82
CA ALA A 45 11.27 0.70 16.06
C ALA A 45 12.22 1.13 14.93
N ILE A 46 13.08 0.22 14.46
CA ILE A 46 14.02 0.49 13.37
C ILE A 46 13.27 0.75 12.06
N CYS A 47 12.31 -0.12 11.70
CA CYS A 47 11.51 0.06 10.49
C CYS A 47 10.76 1.40 10.50
N THR A 48 10.08 1.73 11.61
CA THR A 48 9.34 2.98 11.75
C THR A 48 10.26 4.20 11.63
N ALA A 49 11.44 4.16 12.27
CA ALA A 49 12.42 5.24 12.16
C ALA A 49 12.94 5.42 10.73
N ALA A 50 13.23 4.32 10.03
CA ALA A 50 13.67 4.36 8.64
C ALA A 50 12.57 4.94 7.72
N GLU A 51 11.32 4.50 7.86
CA GLU A 51 10.18 4.98 7.09
C GLU A 51 9.94 6.50 7.25
N THR A 52 10.23 7.08 8.43
CA THR A 52 10.07 8.53 8.64
C THR A 52 11.13 9.37 7.95
N THR A 53 12.26 8.79 7.55
CA THR A 53 13.34 9.50 6.86
C THR A 53 13.21 9.48 5.34
N GLU A 54 12.30 8.69 4.80
CA GLU A 54 12.12 8.54 3.36
C GLU A 54 11.58 9.81 2.71
N VAL A 55 12.17 10.19 1.57
CA VAL A 55 11.74 11.34 0.77
C VAL A 55 11.02 10.85 -0.48
N VAL A 56 9.76 11.26 -0.63
CA VAL A 56 8.96 10.96 -1.82
C VAL A 56 9.58 11.66 -3.04
N ARG A 57 9.86 10.91 -4.10
CA ARG A 57 10.51 11.38 -5.35
C ARG A 57 9.72 11.00 -6.60
N LEU A 58 8.39 10.99 -6.52
CA LEU A 58 7.51 10.53 -7.61
C LEU A 58 7.76 11.27 -8.93
N ASP A 59 8.06 12.57 -8.89
CA ASP A 59 8.34 13.35 -10.09
C ASP A 59 9.55 12.82 -10.85
N ASN A 60 10.61 12.45 -10.13
CA ASN A 60 11.79 11.84 -10.72
C ASN A 60 11.52 10.41 -11.20
N ASP A 61 10.72 9.67 -10.46
CA ASP A 61 10.36 8.29 -10.78
C ASP A 61 9.56 8.18 -12.08
N PHE A 62 8.79 9.21 -12.43
CA PHE A 62 7.94 9.21 -13.63
C PHE A 62 8.55 9.95 -14.82
N SER A 63 9.55 10.79 -14.58
CA SER A 63 10.22 11.53 -15.64
C SER A 63 10.85 10.61 -16.68
N GLY A 64 10.46 10.77 -17.94
CA GLY A 64 11.01 10.01 -19.05
C GLY A 64 10.59 8.54 -19.14
N LYS A 65 9.72 8.04 -18.25
CA LYS A 65 9.21 6.66 -18.32
C LYS A 65 8.05 6.53 -19.30
N VAL A 66 8.09 5.49 -20.12
CA VAL A 66 6.99 5.07 -20.98
C VAL A 66 6.42 3.77 -20.45
N PHE A 67 5.12 3.74 -20.19
CA PHE A 67 4.44 2.56 -19.67
C PHE A 67 3.72 1.83 -20.82
N ALA A 68 3.91 0.52 -20.91
CA ALA A 68 3.30 -0.30 -21.95
C ALA A 68 1.89 -0.78 -21.59
N ARG A 69 1.47 -0.63 -20.32
CA ARG A 69 0.20 -1.17 -19.81
C ARG A 69 -0.67 -0.06 -19.24
N ILE A 70 -1.98 -0.13 -19.53
CA ILE A 70 -2.97 0.83 -19.02
C ILE A 70 -3.05 0.77 -17.50
N ASP A 71 -3.17 -0.42 -16.91
CA ASP A 71 -3.29 -0.59 -15.46
C ASP A 71 -2.07 -0.02 -14.71
N GLN A 72 -0.88 -0.16 -15.26
CA GLN A 72 0.34 0.44 -14.74
C GLN A 72 0.29 1.97 -14.80
N THR A 73 -0.12 2.53 -15.93
CA THR A 73 -0.23 3.99 -16.10
C THR A 73 -1.25 4.59 -15.15
N ILE A 74 -2.41 3.92 -14.98
CA ILE A 74 -3.44 4.34 -14.03
C ILE A 74 -2.91 4.29 -12.58
N ALA A 75 -2.17 3.24 -12.21
CA ALA A 75 -1.56 3.12 -10.89
C ALA A 75 -0.59 4.30 -10.63
N MET A 76 0.25 4.64 -11.60
CA MET A 76 1.19 5.77 -11.50
C MET A 76 0.46 7.11 -11.40
N GLY A 77 -0.56 7.32 -12.24
CA GLY A 77 -1.41 8.51 -12.18
C GLY A 77 -2.09 8.68 -10.81
N ALA A 78 -2.53 7.58 -10.19
CA ALA A 78 -3.13 7.60 -8.86
C ALA A 78 -2.12 8.03 -7.79
N LEU A 79 -0.89 7.51 -7.82
CA LEU A 79 0.18 7.89 -6.89
C LEU A 79 0.51 9.38 -7.01
N PHE A 80 0.76 9.84 -8.24
CA PHE A 80 1.09 11.23 -8.53
C PHE A 80 -0.01 12.19 -8.05
N THR A 81 -1.25 11.90 -8.45
CA THR A 81 -2.40 12.74 -8.11
C THR A 81 -2.65 12.75 -6.60
N ALA A 82 -2.59 11.58 -5.93
CA ALA A 82 -2.79 11.49 -4.49
C ALA A 82 -1.73 12.28 -3.72
N HIS A 83 -0.47 12.20 -4.13
CA HIS A 83 0.63 12.93 -3.49
C HIS A 83 0.43 14.45 -3.60
N HIS A 84 0.22 14.97 -4.80
CA HIS A 84 0.13 16.41 -5.04
C HIS A 84 -1.16 17.05 -4.52
N LEU A 85 -2.25 16.28 -4.38
CA LEU A 85 -3.50 16.74 -3.75
C LEU A 85 -3.51 16.57 -2.23
N GLY A 86 -2.49 15.94 -1.64
CA GLY A 86 -2.52 15.61 -0.21
C GLY A 86 -3.66 14.65 0.16
N ALA A 87 -3.95 13.70 -0.72
CA ALA A 87 -5.02 12.73 -0.49
C ALA A 87 -4.77 11.87 0.75
N LYS A 88 -5.81 11.59 1.51
CA LYS A 88 -5.74 10.77 2.73
C LYS A 88 -5.54 9.29 2.47
N ALA A 89 -5.99 8.82 1.31
CA ALA A 89 -5.90 7.42 0.92
C ALA A 89 -5.88 7.25 -0.60
N ILE A 90 -5.30 6.15 -1.05
CA ILE A 90 -5.50 5.62 -2.39
C ILE A 90 -6.24 4.30 -2.26
N VAL A 91 -7.31 4.13 -3.02
CA VAL A 91 -8.09 2.89 -3.08
C VAL A 91 -7.84 2.19 -4.39
N ALA A 92 -7.54 0.90 -4.34
CA ALA A 92 -7.46 0.05 -5.52
C ALA A 92 -8.53 -1.04 -5.42
N LEU A 93 -9.59 -0.94 -6.24
CA LEU A 93 -10.51 -2.06 -6.44
C LEU A 93 -9.80 -3.07 -7.34
N THR A 94 -9.49 -4.26 -6.83
CA THR A 94 -8.61 -5.19 -7.54
C THR A 94 -8.97 -6.65 -7.31
N GLU A 95 -9.01 -7.43 -8.40
CA GLU A 95 -9.23 -8.86 -8.34
C GLU A 95 -7.92 -9.65 -8.12
N SER A 96 -6.86 -9.27 -8.81
CA SER A 96 -5.56 -9.96 -8.79
C SER A 96 -4.51 -9.32 -7.86
N GLY A 97 -4.74 -8.07 -7.47
CA GLY A 97 -3.79 -7.27 -6.70
C GLY A 97 -2.74 -6.56 -7.56
N SER A 98 -2.78 -6.64 -8.89
CA SER A 98 -1.74 -6.08 -9.76
C SER A 98 -1.61 -4.56 -9.62
N THR A 99 -2.71 -3.82 -9.56
CA THR A 99 -2.70 -2.36 -9.41
C THR A 99 -2.04 -1.93 -8.10
N ALA A 100 -2.41 -2.58 -6.99
CA ALA A 100 -1.79 -2.33 -5.69
C ALA A 100 -0.30 -2.70 -5.68
N LEU A 101 0.10 -3.77 -6.38
CA LEU A 101 1.51 -4.13 -6.57
C LEU A 101 2.27 -3.03 -7.29
N TRP A 102 1.76 -2.52 -8.41
CA TRP A 102 2.42 -1.41 -9.12
C TRP A 102 2.58 -0.17 -8.26
N MET A 103 1.55 0.19 -7.51
CA MET A 103 1.60 1.31 -6.57
C MET A 103 2.64 1.09 -5.47
N SER A 104 2.74 -0.12 -4.91
CA SER A 104 3.66 -0.43 -3.82
C SER A 104 5.15 -0.41 -4.20
N ARG A 105 5.46 -0.38 -5.50
CA ARG A 105 6.86 -0.28 -5.98
C ARG A 105 7.42 1.14 -5.94
N HIS A 106 6.60 2.11 -5.61
CA HIS A 106 7.00 3.51 -5.50
C HIS A 106 6.88 4.00 -4.06
N LEU A 107 7.79 4.88 -3.69
CA LEU A 107 7.77 5.49 -2.38
C LEU A 107 6.68 6.55 -2.31
N ILE A 108 5.69 6.33 -1.47
CA ILE A 108 4.63 7.28 -1.15
C ILE A 108 4.16 7.07 0.29
N HIS A 109 3.90 8.17 1.01
CA HIS A 109 3.38 8.10 2.38
C HIS A 109 1.87 7.90 2.44
N THR A 110 1.13 8.26 1.36
CA THR A 110 -0.31 8.02 1.30
C THR A 110 -0.60 6.52 1.31
N PRO A 111 -1.39 6.00 2.26
CA PRO A 111 -1.67 4.57 2.38
C PRO A 111 -2.51 4.07 1.21
N ILE A 112 -2.20 2.85 0.74
CA ILE A 112 -2.90 2.18 -0.35
C ILE A 112 -3.85 1.12 0.23
N TYR A 113 -5.15 1.34 0.10
CA TYR A 113 -6.18 0.39 0.50
C TYR A 113 -6.60 -0.45 -0.70
N ALA A 114 -6.21 -1.72 -0.70
CA ALA A 114 -6.57 -2.66 -1.77
C ALA A 114 -7.84 -3.44 -1.39
N LEU A 115 -8.93 -3.13 -2.05
CA LEU A 115 -10.23 -3.76 -1.84
C LEU A 115 -10.40 -4.90 -2.84
N THR A 116 -10.65 -6.10 -2.34
CA THR A 116 -10.80 -7.32 -3.15
C THR A 116 -11.88 -8.23 -2.59
N THR A 117 -12.54 -8.98 -3.48
CA THR A 117 -13.51 -10.03 -3.11
C THR A 117 -12.84 -11.36 -2.80
N LYS A 118 -11.52 -11.50 -3.12
CA LYS A 118 -10.79 -12.77 -3.02
C LYS A 118 -9.88 -12.80 -1.79
N LEU A 119 -10.16 -13.73 -0.88
CA LEU A 119 -9.35 -13.96 0.32
C LEU A 119 -7.88 -14.26 -0.01
N SER A 120 -7.62 -15.01 -1.08
CA SER A 120 -6.25 -15.33 -1.52
C SER A 120 -5.49 -14.06 -1.95
N THR A 121 -6.16 -13.15 -2.66
CA THR A 121 -5.58 -11.85 -3.04
C THR A 121 -5.33 -10.97 -1.83
N GLN A 122 -6.30 -10.89 -0.90
CA GLN A 122 -6.13 -10.15 0.35
C GLN A 122 -4.89 -10.62 1.12
N ARG A 123 -4.74 -11.94 1.30
CA ARG A 123 -3.57 -12.51 2.02
C ARG A 123 -2.24 -12.19 1.34
N LYS A 124 -2.20 -12.29 0.01
CA LYS A 124 -1.01 -11.94 -0.77
C LYS A 124 -0.64 -10.46 -0.62
N LEU A 125 -1.63 -9.58 -0.72
CA LEU A 125 -1.44 -8.14 -0.63
C LEU A 125 -0.99 -7.65 0.76
N ALA A 126 -1.25 -8.42 1.81
CA ALA A 126 -0.79 -8.11 3.17
C ALA A 126 0.74 -8.11 3.32
N LEU A 127 1.46 -8.70 2.36
CA LEU A 127 2.92 -8.70 2.32
C LEU A 127 3.49 -7.51 1.52
N TYR A 128 2.66 -6.71 0.85
CA TYR A 128 3.17 -5.62 0.02
C TYR A 128 3.33 -4.33 0.82
N ARG A 129 4.44 -3.66 0.59
CA ARG A 129 4.77 -2.39 1.23
C ARG A 129 3.66 -1.36 1.04
N ASN A 130 3.32 -0.66 2.12
CA ASN A 130 2.29 0.39 2.18
C ASN A 130 0.89 -0.03 1.67
N VAL A 131 0.62 -1.35 1.52
CA VAL A 131 -0.68 -1.86 1.10
C VAL A 131 -1.46 -2.40 2.29
N ARG A 132 -2.71 -1.94 2.44
CA ARG A 132 -3.65 -2.39 3.47
C ARG A 132 -4.82 -3.08 2.79
N PRO A 133 -4.80 -4.42 2.70
CA PRO A 133 -5.83 -5.15 1.98
C PRO A 133 -7.11 -5.29 2.79
N LEU A 134 -8.24 -5.06 2.15
CA LEU A 134 -9.57 -5.21 2.73
C LEU A 134 -10.39 -6.18 1.90
N LEU A 135 -11.06 -7.14 2.59
CA LEU A 135 -12.04 -7.98 1.95
C LEU A 135 -13.38 -7.22 1.89
N VAL A 136 -14.00 -7.23 0.73
CA VAL A 136 -15.27 -6.56 0.46
C VAL A 136 -16.22 -7.51 -0.28
N ASP A 137 -17.51 -7.21 -0.24
CA ASP A 137 -18.49 -7.95 -1.00
C ASP A 137 -18.38 -7.62 -2.50
N SER A 138 -18.79 -8.56 -3.33
CA SER A 138 -18.80 -8.36 -4.78
C SER A 138 -19.93 -7.41 -5.17
N SER A 139 -19.61 -6.39 -5.95
CA SER A 139 -20.59 -5.63 -6.71
C SER A 139 -20.25 -5.67 -8.20
N ALA A 140 -21.22 -5.96 -9.02
CA ALA A 140 -21.09 -5.88 -10.48
C ALA A 140 -21.28 -4.42 -10.97
N ASP A 141 -21.93 -3.60 -10.18
CA ASP A 141 -22.14 -2.19 -10.46
C ASP A 141 -20.98 -1.35 -9.92
N ARG A 142 -20.42 -0.53 -10.81
CA ARG A 142 -19.27 0.33 -10.49
C ARG A 142 -19.62 1.37 -9.42
N ASP A 143 -20.75 2.05 -9.58
CA ASP A 143 -21.09 3.17 -8.70
C ASP A 143 -21.44 2.65 -7.30
N GLU A 144 -22.04 1.48 -7.20
CA GLU A 144 -22.23 0.77 -5.94
C GLU A 144 -20.88 0.39 -5.31
N ALA A 145 -19.93 -0.17 -6.09
CA ALA A 145 -18.59 -0.53 -5.59
C ALA A 145 -17.81 0.69 -5.08
N LEU A 146 -17.94 1.83 -5.76
CA LEU A 146 -17.34 3.09 -5.33
C LEU A 146 -17.97 3.60 -4.02
N ALA A 147 -19.29 3.55 -3.89
CA ALA A 147 -20.00 3.93 -2.67
C ALA A 147 -19.64 3.01 -1.48
N GLN A 148 -19.56 1.71 -1.72
CA GLN A 148 -19.12 0.73 -0.72
C GLN A 148 -17.68 1.02 -0.26
N ALA A 149 -16.78 1.33 -1.19
CA ALA A 149 -15.40 1.67 -0.87
C ALA A 149 -15.32 2.88 0.07
N GLU A 150 -16.04 3.98 -0.23
CA GLU A 150 -16.11 5.16 0.65
C GLU A 150 -16.67 4.79 2.02
N ALA A 151 -17.77 4.04 2.08
CA ALA A 151 -18.36 3.59 3.34
C ALA A 151 -17.37 2.76 4.19
N HIS A 152 -16.59 1.91 3.56
CA HIS A 152 -15.54 1.13 4.24
C HIS A 152 -14.43 2.02 4.82
N LEU A 153 -14.01 3.06 4.09
CA LEU A 153 -13.01 4.02 4.58
C LEU A 153 -13.55 4.83 5.76
N LYS A 154 -14.76 5.36 5.66
CA LYS A 154 -15.43 6.14 6.74
C LYS A 154 -15.62 5.29 8.00
N LYS A 155 -16.17 4.08 7.86
CA LYS A 155 -16.39 3.16 8.99
C LYS A 155 -15.12 2.85 9.78
N ARG A 156 -13.96 2.89 9.13
CA ARG A 156 -12.65 2.63 9.75
C ARG A 156 -11.92 3.88 10.22
N GLY A 157 -12.52 5.06 10.07
CA GLY A 157 -11.90 6.33 10.43
C GLY A 157 -10.66 6.67 9.59
N ILE A 158 -10.61 6.16 8.36
CA ILE A 158 -9.50 6.40 7.43
C ILE A 158 -9.66 7.76 6.76
N VAL A 159 -10.91 8.12 6.45
CA VAL A 159 -11.31 9.39 5.87
C VAL A 159 -12.51 9.96 6.60
N GLU A 160 -12.60 11.29 6.61
CA GLU A 160 -13.70 12.07 7.18
C GLU A 160 -14.34 12.98 6.11
N THR A 161 -15.52 13.51 6.38
CA THR A 161 -16.21 14.45 5.48
C THR A 161 -15.28 15.62 5.11
N GLY A 162 -15.14 15.86 3.81
CA GLY A 162 -14.26 16.89 3.25
C GLY A 162 -12.88 16.39 2.82
N ASP A 163 -12.42 15.22 3.30
CA ASP A 163 -11.17 14.62 2.87
C ASP A 163 -11.19 14.24 1.39
N VAL A 164 -10.01 14.19 0.78
CA VAL A 164 -9.82 13.75 -0.61
C VAL A 164 -9.15 12.38 -0.62
N TYR A 165 -9.62 11.51 -1.50
CA TYR A 165 -8.98 10.22 -1.80
C TYR A 165 -8.99 9.92 -3.30
N ALA A 166 -8.04 9.12 -3.75
CA ALA A 166 -8.00 8.60 -5.11
C ALA A 166 -8.54 7.17 -5.13
N ILE A 167 -9.30 6.79 -6.17
CA ILE A 167 -9.75 5.42 -6.35
C ILE A 167 -9.53 4.95 -7.78
N THR A 168 -9.03 3.72 -7.91
CA THR A 168 -8.82 3.06 -9.21
C THR A 168 -9.67 1.80 -9.31
N CYS A 169 -10.24 1.58 -10.48
CA CYS A 169 -10.98 0.35 -10.80
C CYS A 169 -10.86 -0.01 -12.29
N GLY A 170 -11.33 -1.19 -12.63
CA GLY A 170 -11.52 -1.62 -14.01
C GLY A 170 -12.99 -1.44 -14.44
N GLU A 171 -13.20 -1.08 -15.69
CA GLU A 171 -14.51 -1.12 -16.32
C GLU A 171 -14.42 -1.89 -17.64
N PRO A 172 -15.14 -3.00 -17.80
CA PRO A 172 -16.07 -3.62 -16.84
C PRO A 172 -15.39 -4.15 -15.58
N MET A 173 -16.16 -4.17 -14.47
CA MET A 173 -15.69 -4.67 -13.18
C MET A 173 -15.36 -6.17 -13.23
N GLY A 174 -14.46 -6.62 -12.33
CA GLY A 174 -14.15 -8.04 -12.14
C GLY A 174 -13.14 -8.65 -13.14
N THR A 175 -12.62 -7.87 -14.09
CA THR A 175 -11.59 -8.34 -15.04
C THR A 175 -10.19 -8.21 -14.45
N PRO A 176 -9.45 -9.32 -14.25
CA PRO A 176 -8.07 -9.26 -13.76
C PRO A 176 -7.17 -8.45 -14.71
N GLY A 177 -6.42 -7.48 -14.18
CA GLY A 177 -5.56 -6.59 -14.97
C GLY A 177 -6.32 -5.53 -15.79
N GLY A 178 -7.64 -5.44 -15.61
CA GLY A 178 -8.51 -4.53 -16.36
C GLY A 178 -8.60 -3.11 -15.79
N THR A 179 -7.76 -2.72 -14.84
CA THR A 179 -7.77 -1.36 -14.28
C THR A 179 -7.51 -0.32 -15.37
N ASN A 180 -8.51 0.52 -15.63
CA ASN A 180 -8.50 1.52 -16.71
C ASN A 180 -9.08 2.87 -16.29
N MET A 181 -9.49 3.02 -15.01
CA MET A 181 -10.10 4.23 -14.48
C MET A 181 -9.41 4.69 -13.19
N LEU A 182 -9.20 5.99 -13.11
CA LEU A 182 -8.83 6.73 -11.90
C LEU A 182 -9.90 7.79 -11.64
N LYS A 183 -10.42 7.84 -10.42
CA LYS A 183 -11.34 8.87 -9.96
C LYS A 183 -10.79 9.53 -8.70
N ILE A 184 -10.90 10.85 -8.63
CA ILE A 184 -10.61 11.62 -7.41
C ILE A 184 -11.94 11.95 -6.76
N CYS A 185 -12.05 11.62 -5.48
CA CYS A 185 -13.27 11.79 -4.71
C CYS A 185 -13.04 12.70 -3.51
N ARG A 186 -14.05 13.51 -3.22
CA ARG A 186 -14.16 14.21 -1.93
C ARG A 186 -15.23 13.51 -1.11
N VAL A 187 -14.91 13.17 0.12
CA VAL A 187 -15.83 12.49 1.04
C VAL A 187 -17.00 13.41 1.38
N SER A 188 -18.21 12.90 1.16
CA SER A 188 -19.47 13.61 1.42
C SER A 188 -19.94 13.47 2.88
#